data_8f1800774b21ae7e8ba58d8d8ba483d6
#
_entry.id   8f1800774b21ae7e8ba58d8d8ba483d6
#
_cell.length_a   1.000
_cell.length_b   1.000
_cell.length_c   1.000
_cell.angle_alpha   90.00
_cell.angle_beta   90.00
_cell.angle_gamma   90.00
#
_symmetry.space_group_name_H-M   'P 1'
#
loop_
_entity.id
_entity.type
_entity.pdbx_description
1 polymer ?
#
loop_
_entity_poly.entity_id
_entity_poly.type
_entity_poly.pdbx_seq_one_letter_code
_entity_poly.pdbx_strand_id
1 'polypeptide(L)'
;MSTIIPELIRNCRRCSAEVTPGALVCEKCHALVHSEQLEQLAAQAKELEAKSDFRQARERWLMGLPLLPGNSRQADWIRSHARSLDAKAEQLQPQPESENKWAQKLGPVGPLAVLLAKGKFLLAAIFKLKFLLSFVAFFGVYWAIFGAKFGIGFALLILIHEMGHYIDIKRRGLPAEMPVFLPGFGAYVRWQALGVPIETQAEVSLAGPFAGFLASLACAVVWAQTKDPLWSALARSGAWLNLLTLIPIWMLDGGHAALALSKMERVLLLTASLALWLLLGENLFFLIALGAGYQAFFAGDLPPHPSRTTLVYFIVVLTALGAIMYLLPGQGFGPR
;
A
#
# COMPACT_ATOMS: atom_id res chain seq x y z
N MET A 1 -4.66 38.38 -1.84
CA MET A 1 -4.03 37.47 -0.87
C MET A 1 -4.82 37.56 0.43
N SER A 2 -5.76 36.64 0.68
CA SER A 2 -6.45 36.60 1.98
C SER A 2 -5.53 35.91 2.97
N THR A 3 -4.96 36.68 3.88
CA THR A 3 -4.20 36.15 5.01
C THR A 3 -5.19 35.46 5.96
N ILE A 4 -5.07 34.14 6.10
CA ILE A 4 -5.80 33.42 7.14
C ILE A 4 -5.16 33.82 8.47
N ILE A 5 -5.92 34.56 9.31
CA ILE A 5 -5.53 34.79 10.70
C ILE A 5 -5.82 33.49 11.44
N PRO A 6 -4.81 32.84 12.06
CA PRO A 6 -5.06 31.61 12.83
C PRO A 6 -6.08 31.91 13.95
N GLU A 7 -7.10 31.11 14.08
CA GLU A 7 -8.02 31.18 15.20
C GLU A 7 -7.24 31.00 16.52
N LEU A 8 -7.48 31.87 17.49
CA LEU A 8 -6.87 31.79 18.81
C LEU A 8 -7.46 30.60 19.58
N ILE A 9 -6.85 29.44 19.42
CA ILE A 9 -7.24 28.21 20.14
C ILE A 9 -6.57 28.26 21.52
N ARG A 10 -7.39 28.34 22.58
CA ARG A 10 -6.93 28.39 23.97
C ARG A 10 -6.69 27.01 24.58
N ASN A 11 -7.42 26.00 24.14
CA ASN A 11 -7.34 24.66 24.70
C ASN A 11 -7.12 23.63 23.57
N CYS A 12 -6.23 22.67 23.82
CA CYS A 12 -5.98 21.58 22.89
C CYS A 12 -7.24 20.71 22.76
N ARG A 13 -7.75 20.53 21.55
CA ARG A 13 -8.95 19.71 21.30
C ARG A 13 -8.73 18.22 21.62
N ARG A 14 -7.49 17.76 21.67
CA ARG A 14 -7.18 16.35 21.93
C ARG A 14 -7.02 16.01 23.40
N CYS A 15 -6.43 16.91 24.21
CA CYS A 15 -6.15 16.60 25.63
C CYS A 15 -6.66 17.69 26.57
N SER A 16 -7.40 18.69 26.07
CA SER A 16 -7.97 19.82 26.81
C SER A 16 -6.96 20.67 27.60
N ALA A 17 -5.66 20.44 27.41
CA ALA A 17 -4.63 21.28 28.04
C ALA A 17 -4.63 22.69 27.43
N GLU A 18 -4.31 23.68 28.24
CA GLU A 18 -4.12 25.06 27.78
C GLU A 18 -2.98 25.13 26.77
N VAL A 19 -3.20 25.86 25.68
CA VAL A 19 -2.25 26.02 24.58
C VAL A 19 -1.77 27.46 24.55
N THR A 20 -0.46 27.63 24.49
CA THR A 20 0.16 28.95 24.38
C THR A 20 -0.31 29.64 23.09
N PRO A 21 -0.72 30.93 23.14
CA PRO A 21 -1.16 31.64 21.94
C PRO A 21 -0.10 31.58 20.82
N GLY A 22 -0.51 31.11 19.64
CA GLY A 22 0.36 30.93 18.48
C GLY A 22 1.16 29.62 18.43
N ALA A 23 1.00 28.72 19.40
CA ALA A 23 1.60 27.39 19.32
C ALA A 23 0.95 26.54 18.23
N LEU A 24 1.74 25.91 17.40
CA LEU A 24 1.32 25.04 16.31
C LEU A 24 1.15 23.58 16.77
N VAL A 25 1.78 23.22 17.90
CA VAL A 25 1.80 21.89 18.50
C VAL A 25 1.50 22.01 19.99
N CYS A 26 0.67 21.14 20.51
CA CYS A 26 0.39 21.09 21.95
C CYS A 26 1.58 20.52 22.70
N GLU A 27 2.07 21.23 23.71
CA GLU A 27 3.24 20.81 24.51
C GLU A 27 3.00 19.53 25.31
N LYS A 28 1.73 19.25 25.68
CA LYS A 28 1.38 18.09 26.50
C LYS A 28 1.20 16.80 25.70
N CYS A 29 0.56 16.84 24.51
CA CYS A 29 0.20 15.65 23.77
C CYS A 29 0.77 15.64 22.33
N HIS A 30 1.56 16.63 21.97
CA HIS A 30 2.21 16.84 20.68
C HIS A 30 1.25 16.80 19.45
N ALA A 31 -0.06 16.98 19.67
CA ALA A 31 -1.01 17.10 18.58
C ALA A 31 -0.92 18.48 17.92
N LEU A 32 -1.17 18.53 16.61
CA LEU A 32 -1.29 19.79 15.87
C LEU A 32 -2.51 20.57 16.38
N VAL A 33 -2.30 21.83 16.75
CA VAL A 33 -3.34 22.70 17.32
C VAL A 33 -4.42 23.01 16.27
N HIS A 34 -4.02 23.17 15.01
CA HIS A 34 -4.90 23.53 13.89
C HIS A 34 -5.28 22.33 13.00
N SER A 35 -5.37 21.11 13.57
CA SER A 35 -5.64 19.89 12.80
C SER A 35 -6.91 19.96 11.95
N GLU A 36 -8.01 20.51 12.50
CA GLU A 36 -9.29 20.62 11.79
C GLU A 36 -9.23 21.58 10.59
N GLN A 37 -8.58 22.73 10.78
CA GLN A 37 -8.37 23.68 9.68
C GLN A 37 -7.48 23.07 8.58
N LEU A 38 -6.46 22.30 8.96
CA LEU A 38 -5.59 21.59 8.02
C LEU A 38 -6.36 20.52 7.24
N GLU A 39 -7.24 19.78 7.91
CA GLU A 39 -8.11 18.78 7.27
C GLU A 39 -9.09 19.42 6.28
N GLN A 40 -9.70 20.55 6.65
CA GLN A 40 -10.61 21.30 5.76
C GLN A 40 -9.86 21.82 4.52
N LEU A 41 -8.69 22.42 4.70
CA LEU A 41 -7.86 22.91 3.59
C LEU A 41 -7.41 21.76 2.68
N ALA A 42 -7.04 20.63 3.26
CA ALA A 42 -6.66 19.44 2.50
C ALA A 42 -7.85 18.85 1.72
N ALA A 43 -9.05 18.82 2.30
CA ALA A 43 -10.26 18.37 1.62
C ALA A 43 -10.60 19.28 0.41
N GLN A 44 -10.58 20.60 0.61
CA GLN A 44 -10.82 21.57 -0.46
C GLN A 44 -9.78 21.47 -1.59
N ALA A 45 -8.49 21.32 -1.22
CA ALA A 45 -7.42 21.18 -2.19
C ALA A 45 -7.58 19.90 -3.03
N LYS A 46 -7.91 18.78 -2.41
CA LYS A 46 -8.17 17.50 -3.11
C LYS A 46 -9.38 17.58 -4.06
N GLU A 47 -10.44 18.26 -3.63
CA GLU A 47 -11.62 18.47 -4.48
C GLU A 47 -11.27 19.30 -5.73
N LEU A 48 -10.45 20.34 -5.58
CA LEU A 48 -9.96 21.15 -6.70
C LEU A 48 -9.02 20.35 -7.62
N GLU A 49 -8.16 19.50 -7.06
CA GLU A 49 -7.32 18.57 -7.86
C GLU A 49 -8.20 17.60 -8.67
N ALA A 50 -9.26 17.07 -8.09
CA ALA A 50 -10.19 16.19 -8.79
C ALA A 50 -10.91 16.90 -9.96
N LYS A 51 -11.17 18.22 -9.81
CA LYS A 51 -11.71 19.08 -10.86
C LYS A 51 -10.64 19.58 -11.86
N SER A 52 -9.40 19.16 -11.71
CA SER A 52 -8.24 19.62 -12.51
C SER A 52 -7.93 21.11 -12.39
N ASP A 53 -8.43 21.77 -11.35
CA ASP A 53 -8.07 23.15 -11.03
C ASP A 53 -6.81 23.21 -10.17
N PHE A 54 -5.68 22.90 -10.79
CA PHE A 54 -4.41 22.76 -10.08
C PHE A 54 -3.87 24.05 -9.50
N ARG A 55 -4.24 25.21 -10.06
CA ARG A 55 -3.82 26.52 -9.52
C ARG A 55 -4.48 26.81 -8.18
N GLN A 56 -5.81 26.66 -8.11
CA GLN A 56 -6.53 26.87 -6.87
C GLN A 56 -6.20 25.77 -5.84
N ALA A 57 -6.05 24.52 -6.27
CA ALA A 57 -5.61 23.42 -5.39
C ALA A 57 -4.27 23.73 -4.72
N ARG A 58 -3.28 24.20 -5.49
CA ARG A 58 -1.98 24.64 -4.97
C ARG A 58 -2.12 25.74 -3.92
N GLU A 59 -2.93 26.74 -4.19
CA GLU A 59 -3.16 27.84 -3.23
C GLU A 59 -3.72 27.31 -1.91
N ARG A 60 -4.70 26.39 -1.97
CA ARG A 60 -5.28 25.77 -0.77
C ARG A 60 -4.26 24.96 0.02
N TRP A 61 -3.39 24.19 -0.65
CA TRP A 61 -2.30 23.49 0.03
C TRP A 61 -1.33 24.45 0.71
N LEU A 62 -0.92 25.53 0.05
CA LEU A 62 0.02 26.51 0.60
C LEU A 62 -0.55 27.28 1.81
N MET A 63 -1.87 27.47 1.87
CA MET A 63 -2.56 28.05 3.02
C MET A 63 -2.41 27.21 4.30
N GLY A 64 -2.10 25.92 4.20
CA GLY A 64 -1.83 25.07 5.35
C GLY A 64 -0.43 25.26 5.96
N LEU A 65 0.53 25.83 5.24
CA LEU A 65 1.91 25.98 5.73
C LEU A 65 2.05 26.80 7.01
N PRO A 66 1.36 27.96 7.18
CA PRO A 66 1.43 28.72 8.43
C PRO A 66 0.86 28.00 9.66
N LEU A 67 0.08 26.94 9.45
CA LEU A 67 -0.56 26.15 10.50
C LEU A 67 0.27 24.92 10.91
N LEU A 68 1.45 24.73 10.31
CA LEU A 68 2.37 23.62 10.54
C LEU A 68 3.75 24.11 11.00
N PRO A 69 4.44 23.35 11.87
CA PRO A 69 5.85 23.61 12.15
C PRO A 69 6.66 23.61 10.84
N GLY A 70 7.48 24.64 10.65
CA GLY A 70 8.18 24.89 9.38
C GLY A 70 9.13 23.78 8.92
N ASN A 71 9.65 22.99 9.87
CA ASN A 71 10.52 21.82 9.65
C ASN A 71 9.80 20.48 9.74
N SER A 72 8.46 20.48 9.71
CA SER A 72 7.69 19.24 9.75
C SER A 72 7.66 18.53 8.38
N ARG A 73 7.60 17.19 8.40
CA ARG A 73 7.43 16.39 7.17
C ARG A 73 6.19 16.78 6.36
N GLN A 74 5.12 17.19 7.04
CA GLN A 74 3.89 17.67 6.39
C GLN A 74 4.15 18.98 5.62
N ALA A 75 4.89 19.92 6.20
CA ALA A 75 5.23 21.17 5.52
C ALA A 75 6.10 20.91 4.28
N ASP A 76 7.08 20.01 4.37
CA ASP A 76 7.93 19.65 3.24
C ASP A 76 7.15 18.94 2.13
N TRP A 77 6.21 18.05 2.52
CA TRP A 77 5.31 17.43 1.58
C TRP A 77 4.43 18.46 0.85
N ILE A 78 3.82 19.41 1.58
CA ILE A 78 3.00 20.46 0.95
C ILE A 78 3.84 21.27 -0.04
N ARG A 79 5.07 21.65 0.31
CA ARG A 79 5.96 22.40 -0.60
C ARG A 79 6.30 21.62 -1.87
N SER A 80 6.57 20.32 -1.74
CA SER A 80 6.87 19.45 -2.89
C SER A 80 5.65 19.19 -3.74
N HIS A 81 4.48 18.97 -3.11
CA HIS A 81 3.22 18.74 -3.79
C HIS A 81 2.75 20.00 -4.55
N ALA A 82 2.86 21.17 -3.92
CA ALA A 82 2.54 22.44 -4.58
C ALA A 82 3.37 22.67 -5.85
N ARG A 83 4.67 22.32 -5.84
CA ARG A 83 5.53 22.39 -7.05
C ARG A 83 5.04 21.41 -8.15
N SER A 84 4.59 20.22 -7.76
CA SER A 84 4.03 19.27 -8.74
C SER A 84 2.72 19.74 -9.36
N LEU A 85 1.91 20.50 -8.61
CA LEU A 85 0.68 21.09 -9.11
C LEU A 85 0.95 22.27 -10.06
N ASP A 86 2.01 23.06 -9.83
CA ASP A 86 2.47 24.09 -10.79
C ASP A 86 2.81 23.45 -12.14
N ALA A 87 3.61 22.39 -12.14
CA ALA A 87 3.96 21.68 -13.36
C ALA A 87 2.72 21.11 -14.10
N LYS A 88 1.72 20.63 -13.35
CA LYS A 88 0.45 20.15 -13.92
C LYS A 88 -0.38 21.30 -14.49
N ALA A 89 -0.41 22.44 -13.80
CA ALA A 89 -1.14 23.63 -14.25
C ALA A 89 -0.54 24.23 -15.54
N GLU A 90 0.78 24.21 -15.69
CA GLU A 90 1.48 24.61 -16.92
C GLU A 90 1.16 23.68 -18.09
N GLN A 91 1.05 22.37 -17.85
CA GLN A 91 0.69 21.40 -18.88
C GLN A 91 -0.75 21.52 -19.41
N LEU A 92 -1.66 22.12 -18.62
CA LEU A 92 -3.06 22.30 -19.00
C LEU A 92 -3.35 23.68 -19.65
N GLN A 93 -2.38 24.59 -19.68
CA GLN A 93 -2.55 25.81 -20.46
C GLN A 93 -2.58 25.42 -21.95
N PRO A 94 -3.60 25.89 -22.73
CA PRO A 94 -3.52 25.79 -24.16
C PRO A 94 -2.29 26.59 -24.59
N GLN A 95 -1.28 25.89 -25.08
CA GLN A 95 -0.19 26.58 -25.77
C GLN A 95 -0.83 27.38 -26.90
N PRO A 96 -0.47 28.67 -27.09
CA PRO A 96 -0.94 29.40 -28.24
C PRO A 96 -0.61 28.55 -29.47
N GLU A 97 -1.59 28.30 -30.32
CA GLU A 97 -1.41 27.61 -31.59
C GLU A 97 -0.29 28.32 -32.38
N SER A 98 0.92 27.91 -32.13
CA SER A 98 1.98 28.20 -33.10
C SER A 98 1.65 27.35 -34.31
N GLU A 99 1.09 28.00 -35.34
CA GLU A 99 0.87 27.44 -36.64
C GLU A 99 2.02 26.51 -37.02
N ASN A 100 1.66 25.29 -37.33
CA ASN A 100 2.49 24.12 -37.58
C ASN A 100 3.34 24.27 -38.83
N LYS A 101 4.09 25.38 -38.97
CA LYS A 101 5.03 25.64 -40.08
C LYS A 101 6.27 24.71 -40.02
N TRP A 102 6.49 24.03 -38.89
CA TRP A 102 7.58 23.06 -38.76
C TRP A 102 7.24 21.67 -39.28
N ALA A 103 5.97 21.28 -39.27
CA ALA A 103 5.53 19.96 -39.76
C ALA A 103 5.72 19.80 -41.31
N GLN A 104 5.70 20.89 -42.05
CA GLN A 104 5.93 20.86 -43.49
C GLN A 104 7.43 20.82 -43.88
N LYS A 105 8.35 21.11 -42.93
CA LYS A 105 9.81 21.09 -43.22
C LYS A 105 10.52 19.79 -42.83
N LEU A 106 9.86 18.86 -42.14
CA LEU A 106 10.50 17.67 -41.56
C LEU A 106 10.29 16.37 -42.35
N GLY A 107 10.02 16.42 -43.64
CA GLY A 107 10.09 15.26 -44.55
C GLY A 107 9.74 13.90 -43.88
N PRO A 108 10.52 12.83 -44.10
CA PRO A 108 10.22 11.49 -43.57
C PRO A 108 10.34 11.35 -42.04
N VAL A 109 10.80 12.39 -41.33
CA VAL A 109 10.94 12.40 -39.85
C VAL A 109 9.68 12.93 -39.16
N GLY A 110 8.69 13.46 -39.89
CA GLY A 110 7.43 13.97 -39.38
C GLY A 110 6.66 12.98 -38.50
N PRO A 111 6.54 11.69 -38.83
CA PRO A 111 5.88 10.69 -37.98
C PRO A 111 6.56 10.49 -36.64
N LEU A 112 7.88 10.58 -36.56
CA LEU A 112 8.66 10.45 -35.34
C LEU A 112 8.47 11.68 -34.43
N ALA A 113 8.40 12.88 -35.00
CA ALA A 113 8.13 14.11 -34.26
C ALA A 113 6.71 14.13 -33.65
N VAL A 114 5.72 13.59 -34.39
CA VAL A 114 4.34 13.40 -33.86
C VAL A 114 4.30 12.34 -32.77
N LEU A 115 5.12 11.29 -32.84
CA LEU A 115 5.25 10.26 -31.79
C LEU A 115 5.87 10.85 -30.53
N LEU A 116 6.86 11.73 -30.65
CA LEU A 116 7.49 12.43 -29.51
C LEU A 116 6.57 13.50 -28.90
N ALA A 117 5.77 14.20 -29.72
CA ALA A 117 4.76 15.16 -29.24
C ALA A 117 3.62 14.49 -28.44
N LYS A 118 3.36 13.20 -28.69
CA LYS A 118 2.46 12.37 -27.88
C LYS A 118 3.14 11.75 -26.63
N GLY A 119 4.14 12.39 -26.07
CA GLY A 119 4.96 11.90 -24.95
C GLY A 119 4.18 11.40 -23.73
N LYS A 120 2.93 11.85 -23.53
CA LYS A 120 2.03 11.29 -22.50
C LYS A 120 1.72 9.81 -22.74
N PHE A 121 1.53 9.40 -23.98
CA PHE A 121 1.30 7.99 -24.35
C PHE A 121 2.59 7.18 -24.25
N LEU A 122 3.73 7.80 -24.56
CA LEU A 122 5.04 7.16 -24.45
C LEU A 122 5.40 6.91 -22.98
N LEU A 123 5.18 7.88 -22.09
CA LEU A 123 5.36 7.72 -20.65
C LEU A 123 4.43 6.64 -20.07
N ALA A 124 3.15 6.66 -20.43
CA ALA A 124 2.21 5.61 -20.03
C ALA A 124 2.62 4.22 -20.59
N ALA A 125 3.14 4.17 -21.80
CA ALA A 125 3.68 2.94 -22.41
C ALA A 125 4.96 2.49 -21.69
N ILE A 126 5.85 3.40 -21.31
CA ILE A 126 7.07 3.09 -20.54
C ILE A 126 6.72 2.54 -19.15
N PHE A 127 5.72 3.11 -18.45
CA PHE A 127 5.27 2.58 -17.17
C PHE A 127 4.65 1.20 -17.31
N LYS A 128 3.81 0.97 -18.31
CA LYS A 128 3.27 -0.36 -18.64
C LYS A 128 4.37 -1.33 -19.07
N LEU A 129 5.37 -0.85 -19.80
CA LEU A 129 6.51 -1.64 -20.23
C LEU A 129 7.39 -2.06 -19.06
N LYS A 130 7.63 -1.17 -18.07
CA LYS A 130 8.36 -1.52 -16.84
C LYS A 130 7.66 -2.64 -16.07
N PHE A 131 6.34 -2.54 -15.88
CA PHE A 131 5.54 -3.61 -15.27
C PHE A 131 5.70 -4.91 -16.05
N LEU A 132 5.48 -4.89 -17.37
CA LEU A 132 5.56 -6.08 -18.21
C LEU A 132 6.97 -6.69 -18.21
N LEU A 133 8.01 -5.88 -18.35
CA LEU A 133 9.41 -6.34 -18.34
C LEU A 133 9.79 -6.94 -16.98
N SER A 134 9.41 -6.29 -15.87
CA SER A 134 9.66 -6.81 -14.52
C SER A 134 8.91 -8.12 -14.28
N PHE A 135 7.65 -8.21 -14.73
CA PHE A 135 6.86 -9.44 -14.62
C PHE A 135 7.42 -10.57 -15.48
N VAL A 136 7.81 -10.31 -16.74
CA VAL A 136 8.43 -11.32 -17.63
C VAL A 136 9.76 -11.81 -17.07
N ALA A 137 10.60 -10.91 -16.57
CA ALA A 137 11.86 -11.29 -15.92
C ALA A 137 11.63 -12.12 -14.65
N PHE A 138 10.69 -11.70 -13.82
CA PHE A 138 10.26 -12.43 -12.64
C PHE A 138 9.76 -13.83 -12.99
N PHE A 139 8.85 -13.93 -13.93
CA PHE A 139 8.33 -15.19 -14.44
C PHE A 139 9.44 -16.09 -14.99
N GLY A 140 10.38 -15.54 -15.77
CA GLY A 140 11.51 -16.29 -16.34
C GLY A 140 12.39 -16.94 -15.27
N VAL A 141 12.63 -16.27 -14.15
CA VAL A 141 13.37 -16.85 -13.01
C VAL A 141 12.64 -18.06 -12.41
N TYR A 142 11.32 -17.91 -12.13
CA TYR A 142 10.54 -19.02 -11.56
C TYR A 142 10.34 -20.17 -12.55
N TRP A 143 10.24 -19.86 -13.84
CA TRP A 143 10.25 -20.88 -14.89
C TRP A 143 11.58 -21.67 -14.90
N ALA A 144 12.71 -20.98 -14.85
CA ALA A 144 14.03 -21.62 -14.85
C ALA A 144 14.24 -22.52 -13.62
N ILE A 145 13.74 -22.12 -12.45
CA ILE A 145 13.92 -22.84 -11.18
C ILE A 145 12.94 -24.03 -11.06
N PHE A 146 11.68 -23.83 -11.39
CA PHE A 146 10.59 -24.77 -11.06
C PHE A 146 9.89 -25.40 -12.29
N GLY A 147 10.34 -25.07 -13.50
CA GLY A 147 9.69 -25.46 -14.75
C GLY A 147 8.49 -24.60 -15.13
N ALA A 148 8.07 -24.71 -16.39
CA ALA A 148 7.09 -23.79 -16.97
C ALA A 148 5.74 -23.79 -16.23
N LYS A 149 5.14 -24.97 -16.01
CA LYS A 149 3.79 -25.09 -15.45
C LYS A 149 3.69 -24.53 -14.03
N PHE A 150 4.61 -24.92 -13.15
CA PHE A 150 4.62 -24.44 -11.77
C PHE A 150 5.09 -22.98 -11.69
N GLY A 151 6.13 -22.59 -12.46
CA GLY A 151 6.64 -21.22 -12.47
C GLY A 151 5.60 -20.21 -12.92
N ILE A 152 4.78 -20.50 -13.95
CA ILE A 152 3.64 -19.66 -14.37
C ILE A 152 2.64 -19.55 -13.22
N GLY A 153 2.19 -20.68 -12.69
CA GLY A 153 1.18 -20.71 -11.62
C GLY A 153 1.65 -19.93 -10.39
N PHE A 154 2.90 -20.11 -9.97
CA PHE A 154 3.46 -19.43 -8.81
C PHE A 154 3.62 -17.92 -9.03
N ALA A 155 4.08 -17.49 -10.21
CA ALA A 155 4.15 -16.07 -10.56
C ALA A 155 2.76 -15.42 -10.59
N LEU A 156 1.74 -16.14 -11.05
CA LEU A 156 0.36 -15.66 -11.02
C LEU A 156 -0.19 -15.56 -9.59
N LEU A 157 0.15 -16.47 -8.69
CA LEU A 157 -0.24 -16.39 -7.28
C LEU A 157 0.34 -15.12 -6.62
N ILE A 158 1.60 -14.79 -6.90
CA ILE A 158 2.24 -13.55 -6.42
C ILE A 158 1.58 -12.33 -7.07
N LEU A 159 1.30 -12.35 -8.37
CA LEU A 159 0.58 -11.28 -9.04
C LEU A 159 -0.79 -11.03 -8.40
N ILE A 160 -1.56 -12.09 -8.10
CA ILE A 160 -2.90 -11.96 -7.48
C ILE A 160 -2.78 -11.38 -6.07
N HIS A 161 -1.77 -11.78 -5.28
CA HIS A 161 -1.48 -11.20 -3.98
C HIS A 161 -1.27 -9.67 -4.10
N GLU A 162 -0.35 -9.23 -4.95
CA GLU A 162 -0.06 -7.80 -5.16
C GLU A 162 -1.27 -7.02 -5.70
N MET A 163 -2.05 -7.67 -6.57
CA MET A 163 -3.30 -7.09 -7.07
C MET A 163 -4.34 -6.91 -5.97
N GLY A 164 -4.32 -7.74 -4.92
CA GLY A 164 -5.14 -7.56 -3.72
C GLY A 164 -4.89 -6.21 -3.08
N HIS A 165 -3.64 -5.86 -2.80
CA HIS A 165 -3.25 -4.54 -2.29
C HIS A 165 -3.65 -3.43 -3.26
N TYR A 166 -3.28 -3.56 -4.53
CA TYR A 166 -3.55 -2.54 -5.55
C TYR A 166 -5.04 -2.23 -5.70
N ILE A 167 -5.89 -3.26 -5.77
CA ILE A 167 -7.34 -3.10 -5.93
C ILE A 167 -7.93 -2.43 -4.69
N ASP A 168 -7.54 -2.84 -3.48
CA ASP A 168 -8.08 -2.25 -2.25
C ASP A 168 -7.68 -0.77 -2.12
N ILE A 169 -6.42 -0.41 -2.41
CA ILE A 169 -5.97 0.98 -2.45
C ILE A 169 -6.80 1.80 -3.44
N LYS A 170 -7.00 1.28 -4.66
CA LYS A 170 -7.79 1.96 -5.70
C LYS A 170 -9.26 2.12 -5.35
N ARG A 171 -9.87 1.10 -4.74
CA ARG A 171 -11.28 1.17 -4.26
C ARG A 171 -11.48 2.24 -3.20
N ARG A 172 -10.45 2.55 -2.42
CA ARG A 172 -10.45 3.63 -1.41
C ARG A 172 -10.13 5.01 -2.02
N GLY A 173 -9.97 5.11 -3.35
CA GLY A 173 -9.63 6.36 -4.04
C GLY A 173 -8.18 6.83 -3.82
N LEU A 174 -7.32 5.97 -3.28
CA LEU A 174 -5.93 6.32 -2.98
C LEU A 174 -5.02 6.12 -4.22
N PRO A 175 -3.99 6.96 -4.38
CA PRO A 175 -3.05 6.83 -5.49
C PRO A 175 -2.13 5.62 -5.28
N ALA A 176 -2.10 4.71 -6.27
CA ALA A 176 -1.19 3.58 -6.32
C ALA A 176 -0.65 3.39 -7.73
N GLU A 177 0.59 2.94 -7.81
CA GLU A 177 1.23 2.50 -9.05
C GLU A 177 0.98 0.99 -9.24
N MET A 178 1.14 0.52 -10.48
CA MET A 178 1.10 -0.92 -10.77
C MET A 178 2.20 -1.65 -10.02
N PRO A 179 1.98 -2.92 -9.61
CA PRO A 179 3.00 -3.71 -8.92
C PRO A 179 4.33 -3.75 -9.68
N VAL A 180 5.43 -3.74 -8.94
CA VAL A 180 6.78 -3.94 -9.48
C VAL A 180 7.31 -5.28 -8.99
N PHE A 181 7.73 -6.12 -9.92
CA PHE A 181 8.25 -7.46 -9.64
C PHE A 181 9.78 -7.43 -9.60
N LEU A 182 10.33 -7.99 -8.52
CA LEU A 182 11.77 -8.14 -8.34
C LEU A 182 12.13 -9.63 -8.46
N PRO A 183 12.81 -10.03 -9.56
CA PRO A 183 13.17 -11.43 -9.77
C PRO A 183 13.93 -12.00 -8.58
N GLY A 184 13.42 -13.09 -7.97
CA GLY A 184 14.00 -13.73 -6.80
C GLY A 184 13.71 -13.09 -5.44
N PHE A 185 13.13 -11.89 -5.40
CA PHE A 185 12.87 -11.14 -4.16
C PHE A 185 11.37 -10.88 -3.87
N GLY A 186 10.47 -11.21 -4.80
CA GLY A 186 9.04 -10.96 -4.66
C GLY A 186 8.55 -9.77 -5.47
N ALA A 187 7.50 -9.12 -5.00
CA ALA A 187 6.91 -7.94 -5.65
C ALA A 187 6.42 -6.94 -4.60
N TYR A 188 6.05 -5.73 -5.02
CA TYR A 188 5.47 -4.73 -4.14
C TYR A 188 4.64 -3.70 -4.92
N VAL A 189 3.61 -3.17 -4.26
CA VAL A 189 2.79 -2.05 -4.74
C VAL A 189 3.28 -0.76 -4.10
N ARG A 190 3.67 0.22 -4.92
CA ARG A 190 4.00 1.55 -4.42
C ARG A 190 2.76 2.40 -4.28
N TRP A 191 2.52 2.95 -3.10
CA TRP A 191 1.43 3.86 -2.84
C TRP A 191 1.79 4.90 -1.77
N GLN A 192 1.00 5.97 -1.69
CA GLN A 192 1.23 7.05 -0.72
C GLN A 192 0.37 6.81 0.52
N ALA A 193 1.00 6.34 1.59
CA ALA A 193 0.35 6.09 2.88
C ALA A 193 0.31 7.32 3.81
N LEU A 194 0.98 8.43 3.43
CA LEU A 194 1.04 9.64 4.25
C LEU A 194 -0.35 10.27 4.43
N GLY A 195 -0.76 10.44 5.68
CA GLY A 195 -2.08 10.97 6.02
C GLY A 195 -3.23 9.95 5.96
N VAL A 196 -2.95 8.69 5.62
CA VAL A 196 -3.94 7.61 5.66
C VAL A 196 -4.00 7.03 7.08
N PRO A 197 -5.19 6.81 7.67
CA PRO A 197 -5.33 6.19 8.99
C PRO A 197 -4.61 4.84 9.07
N ILE A 198 -4.00 4.54 10.22
CA ILE A 198 -3.26 3.28 10.45
C ILE A 198 -4.16 2.06 10.22
N GLU A 199 -5.43 2.15 10.62
CA GLU A 199 -6.43 1.10 10.38
C GLU A 199 -6.59 0.80 8.88
N THR A 200 -6.73 1.85 8.05
CA THR A 200 -6.81 1.70 6.59
C THR A 200 -5.53 1.10 6.00
N GLN A 201 -4.36 1.50 6.51
CA GLN A 201 -3.08 0.92 6.08
C GLN A 201 -3.01 -0.57 6.42
N ALA A 202 -3.49 -0.96 7.61
CA ALA A 202 -3.54 -2.34 8.05
C ALA A 202 -4.49 -3.19 7.21
N GLU A 203 -5.68 -2.66 6.88
CA GLU A 203 -6.64 -3.36 6.01
C GLU A 203 -6.10 -3.54 4.60
N VAL A 204 -5.46 -2.52 4.03
CA VAL A 204 -4.75 -2.61 2.74
C VAL A 204 -3.68 -3.70 2.80
N SER A 205 -2.90 -3.77 3.89
CA SER A 205 -1.86 -4.79 4.05
C SER A 205 -2.42 -6.21 4.14
N LEU A 206 -3.61 -6.40 4.69
CA LEU A 206 -4.28 -7.71 4.74
C LEU A 206 -4.97 -8.08 3.41
N ALA A 207 -5.24 -7.13 2.53
CA ALA A 207 -5.92 -7.36 1.26
C ALA A 207 -5.10 -8.25 0.30
N GLY A 208 -3.78 -8.15 0.30
CA GLY A 208 -2.89 -9.03 -0.47
C GLY A 208 -2.97 -10.48 -0.01
N PRO A 209 -2.69 -10.80 1.26
CA PRO A 209 -2.84 -12.13 1.81
C PRO A 209 -4.24 -12.72 1.65
N PHE A 210 -5.29 -11.90 1.73
CA PHE A 210 -6.66 -12.34 1.46
C PHE A 210 -6.87 -12.72 -0.01
N ALA A 211 -6.40 -11.92 -0.96
CA ALA A 211 -6.45 -12.25 -2.38
C ALA A 211 -5.63 -13.51 -2.68
N GLY A 212 -4.47 -13.64 -2.06
CA GLY A 212 -3.63 -14.84 -2.14
C GLY A 212 -4.29 -16.08 -1.56
N PHE A 213 -5.06 -15.95 -0.47
CA PHE A 213 -5.91 -17.02 0.06
C PHE A 213 -6.94 -17.46 -0.98
N LEU A 214 -7.67 -16.53 -1.60
CA LEU A 214 -8.67 -16.85 -2.62
C LEU A 214 -8.05 -17.57 -3.83
N ALA A 215 -6.87 -17.13 -4.27
CA ALA A 215 -6.14 -17.78 -5.35
C ALA A 215 -5.69 -19.22 -4.97
N SER A 216 -5.17 -19.39 -3.74
CA SER A 216 -4.78 -20.69 -3.21
C SER A 216 -5.99 -21.63 -3.06
N LEU A 217 -7.13 -21.09 -2.62
CA LEU A 217 -8.39 -21.83 -2.54
C LEU A 217 -8.89 -22.27 -3.93
N ALA A 218 -8.79 -21.41 -4.94
CA ALA A 218 -9.13 -21.76 -6.32
C ALA A 218 -8.26 -22.94 -6.82
N CYS A 219 -6.96 -22.90 -6.57
CA CYS A 219 -6.07 -24.03 -6.88
C CYS A 219 -6.46 -25.30 -6.12
N ALA A 220 -6.86 -25.18 -4.84
CA ALA A 220 -7.33 -26.32 -4.04
C ALA A 220 -8.61 -26.94 -4.62
N VAL A 221 -9.55 -26.12 -5.08
CA VAL A 221 -10.79 -26.58 -5.74
C VAL A 221 -10.47 -27.32 -7.04
N VAL A 222 -9.58 -26.79 -7.87
CA VAL A 222 -9.15 -27.47 -9.11
C VAL A 222 -8.46 -28.80 -8.78
N TRP A 223 -7.60 -28.85 -7.77
CA TRP A 223 -7.01 -30.10 -7.31
C TRP A 223 -8.07 -31.10 -6.84
N ALA A 224 -9.09 -30.67 -6.10
CA ALA A 224 -10.15 -31.55 -5.62
C ALA A 224 -10.89 -32.23 -6.76
N GLN A 225 -11.04 -31.58 -7.90
CA GLN A 225 -11.71 -32.08 -9.11
C GLN A 225 -10.79 -32.95 -10.00
N THR A 226 -9.52 -32.46 -10.19
CA THR A 226 -8.62 -33.09 -11.17
C THR A 226 -7.66 -34.10 -10.57
N LYS A 227 -7.38 -34.00 -9.26
CA LYS A 227 -6.34 -34.72 -8.53
C LYS A 227 -4.90 -34.52 -9.09
N ASP A 228 -4.72 -33.56 -9.99
CA ASP A 228 -3.40 -33.21 -10.51
C ASP A 228 -2.53 -32.59 -9.40
N PRO A 229 -1.36 -33.18 -9.09
CA PRO A 229 -0.44 -32.70 -8.03
C PRO A 229 0.03 -31.28 -8.20
N LEU A 230 0.04 -30.75 -9.44
CA LEU A 230 0.42 -29.36 -9.71
C LEU A 230 -0.45 -28.37 -8.91
N TRP A 231 -1.77 -28.62 -8.89
CA TRP A 231 -2.70 -27.70 -8.22
C TRP A 231 -2.61 -27.75 -6.70
N SER A 232 -2.34 -28.92 -6.11
CA SER A 232 -2.08 -28.99 -4.65
C SER A 232 -0.76 -28.31 -4.29
N ALA A 233 0.27 -28.48 -5.13
CA ALA A 233 1.54 -27.81 -4.94
C ALA A 233 1.42 -26.27 -5.02
N LEU A 234 0.68 -25.76 -6.02
CA LEU A 234 0.39 -24.32 -6.15
C LEU A 234 -0.43 -23.79 -4.98
N ALA A 235 -1.51 -24.50 -4.58
CA ALA A 235 -2.34 -24.09 -3.46
C ALA A 235 -1.54 -23.98 -2.15
N ARG A 236 -0.71 -24.99 -1.84
CA ARG A 236 0.15 -24.98 -0.64
C ARG A 236 1.23 -23.91 -0.71
N SER A 237 1.92 -23.79 -1.85
CA SER A 237 2.96 -22.77 -2.03
C SER A 237 2.39 -21.35 -1.95
N GLY A 238 1.20 -21.11 -2.50
CA GLY A 238 0.49 -19.85 -2.37
C GLY A 238 0.11 -19.56 -0.91
N ALA A 239 -0.48 -20.55 -0.21
CA ALA A 239 -0.82 -20.40 1.20
C ALA A 239 0.43 -20.14 2.06
N TRP A 240 1.51 -20.89 1.83
CA TRP A 240 2.79 -20.70 2.52
C TRP A 240 3.38 -19.31 2.31
N LEU A 241 3.40 -18.83 1.06
CA LEU A 241 3.87 -17.47 0.74
C LEU A 241 3.07 -16.41 1.49
N ASN A 242 1.73 -16.50 1.48
CA ASN A 242 0.87 -15.56 2.16
C ASN A 242 1.02 -15.62 3.69
N LEU A 243 1.24 -16.80 4.28
CA LEU A 243 1.60 -16.92 5.70
C LEU A 243 2.94 -16.26 6.01
N LEU A 244 3.92 -16.35 5.11
CA LEU A 244 5.22 -15.71 5.25
C LEU A 244 5.08 -14.18 5.29
N THR A 245 4.26 -13.58 4.42
CA THR A 245 4.04 -12.12 4.42
C THR A 245 3.25 -11.65 5.65
N LEU A 246 2.50 -12.54 6.31
CA LEU A 246 1.77 -12.25 7.54
C LEU A 246 2.64 -12.26 8.81
N ILE A 247 3.94 -12.54 8.74
CA ILE A 247 4.82 -12.42 9.90
C ILE A 247 4.85 -10.94 10.35
N PRO A 248 4.52 -10.60 11.62
CA PRO A 248 4.37 -9.21 12.06
C PRO A 248 5.70 -8.52 12.33
N ILE A 249 6.56 -8.42 11.32
CA ILE A 249 7.87 -7.77 11.40
C ILE A 249 8.12 -6.83 10.20
N TRP A 250 8.85 -5.76 10.43
CA TRP A 250 9.35 -4.81 9.42
C TRP A 250 8.33 -4.38 8.37
N MET A 251 8.68 -4.56 7.08
CA MET A 251 7.89 -4.14 5.93
C MET A 251 6.93 -5.22 5.40
N LEU A 252 6.81 -6.36 6.09
CA LEU A 252 5.85 -7.40 5.72
C LEU A 252 4.41 -6.95 6.02
N ASP A 253 3.45 -7.53 5.32
CA ASP A 253 2.04 -7.21 5.48
C ASP A 253 1.55 -7.37 6.92
N GLY A 254 1.98 -8.46 7.58
CA GLY A 254 1.70 -8.68 8.99
C GLY A 254 2.28 -7.61 9.89
N GLY A 255 3.45 -7.05 9.55
CA GLY A 255 4.08 -5.94 10.28
C GLY A 255 3.21 -4.68 10.22
N HIS A 256 2.79 -4.28 9.03
CA HIS A 256 1.90 -3.12 8.83
C HIS A 256 0.52 -3.33 9.48
N ALA A 257 -0.05 -4.54 9.35
CA ALA A 257 -1.33 -4.86 9.98
C ALA A 257 -1.26 -4.79 11.52
N ALA A 258 -0.16 -5.26 12.11
CA ALA A 258 0.04 -5.24 13.57
C ALA A 258 0.16 -3.83 14.16
N LEU A 259 0.48 -2.79 13.36
CA LEU A 259 0.52 -1.40 13.84
C LEU A 259 -0.85 -0.86 14.25
N ALA A 260 -1.94 -1.41 13.70
CA ALA A 260 -3.31 -1.02 14.07
C ALA A 260 -3.82 -1.72 15.33
N LEU A 261 -3.06 -2.66 15.92
CA LEU A 261 -3.47 -3.47 17.05
C LEU A 261 -2.99 -2.88 18.38
N SER A 262 -3.87 -2.89 19.40
CA SER A 262 -3.50 -2.64 20.80
C SER A 262 -2.57 -3.73 21.35
N LYS A 263 -1.93 -3.46 22.47
CA LYS A 263 -1.08 -4.46 23.15
C LYS A 263 -1.84 -5.77 23.41
N MET A 264 -3.09 -5.69 23.89
CA MET A 264 -3.91 -6.87 24.15
C MET A 264 -4.23 -7.64 22.87
N GLU A 265 -4.55 -6.95 21.78
CA GLU A 265 -4.83 -7.57 20.49
C GLU A 265 -3.59 -8.24 19.87
N ARG A 266 -2.40 -7.66 20.08
CA ARG A 266 -1.11 -8.31 19.70
C ARG A 266 -0.87 -9.58 20.51
N VAL A 267 -1.22 -9.58 21.80
CA VAL A 267 -1.16 -10.80 22.66
C VAL A 267 -2.21 -11.84 22.21
N LEU A 268 -3.41 -11.41 21.80
CA LEU A 268 -4.41 -12.32 21.22
C LEU A 268 -3.94 -12.92 19.91
N LEU A 269 -3.29 -12.14 19.05
CA LEU A 269 -2.69 -12.64 17.81
C LEU A 269 -1.57 -13.65 18.10
N LEU A 270 -0.71 -13.38 19.07
CA LEU A 270 0.33 -14.31 19.55
C LEU A 270 -0.29 -15.63 20.00
N THR A 271 -1.28 -15.59 20.90
CA THR A 271 -1.89 -16.80 21.43
C THR A 271 -2.64 -17.60 20.36
N ALA A 272 -3.35 -16.92 19.44
CA ALA A 272 -4.00 -17.56 18.30
C ALA A 272 -2.98 -18.24 17.38
N SER A 273 -1.85 -17.58 17.09
CA SER A 273 -0.79 -18.14 16.26
C SER A 273 -0.12 -19.35 16.91
N LEU A 274 0.12 -19.31 18.22
CA LEU A 274 0.64 -20.48 18.97
C LEU A 274 -0.36 -21.63 18.96
N ALA A 275 -1.65 -21.36 19.13
CA ALA A 275 -2.67 -22.39 19.06
C ALA A 275 -2.72 -23.03 17.66
N LEU A 276 -2.64 -22.24 16.58
CA LEU A 276 -2.56 -22.75 15.21
C LEU A 276 -1.29 -23.56 14.98
N TRP A 277 -0.15 -23.15 15.51
CA TRP A 277 1.09 -23.92 15.45
C TRP A 277 0.94 -25.29 16.10
N LEU A 278 0.41 -25.34 17.31
CA LEU A 278 0.18 -26.60 18.04
C LEU A 278 -0.82 -27.53 17.32
N LEU A 279 -1.86 -26.96 16.70
CA LEU A 279 -2.91 -27.71 16.03
C LEU A 279 -2.50 -28.22 14.64
N LEU A 280 -1.79 -27.37 13.88
CA LEU A 280 -1.48 -27.64 12.46
C LEU A 280 -0.03 -28.09 12.20
N GLY A 281 0.88 -27.86 13.16
CA GLY A 281 2.29 -28.25 13.08
C GLY A 281 3.14 -27.45 12.08
N GLU A 282 2.63 -26.35 11.52
CA GLU A 282 3.35 -25.53 10.54
C GLU A 282 4.16 -24.43 11.21
N ASN A 283 5.49 -24.45 11.02
CA ASN A 283 6.44 -23.57 11.71
C ASN A 283 6.27 -22.08 11.43
N LEU A 284 5.61 -21.69 10.32
CA LEU A 284 5.30 -20.28 10.05
C LEU A 284 4.41 -19.66 11.13
N PHE A 285 3.47 -20.41 11.71
CA PHE A 285 2.66 -19.91 12.81
C PHE A 285 3.48 -19.59 14.05
N PHE A 286 4.53 -20.36 14.31
CA PHE A 286 5.46 -20.05 15.39
C PHE A 286 6.23 -18.75 15.11
N LEU A 287 6.68 -18.52 13.87
CA LEU A 287 7.34 -17.27 13.48
C LEU A 287 6.37 -16.07 13.57
N ILE A 288 5.11 -16.26 13.19
CA ILE A 288 4.07 -15.23 13.35
C ILE A 288 3.84 -14.92 14.83
N ALA A 289 3.80 -15.96 15.69
CA ALA A 289 3.69 -15.78 17.14
C ALA A 289 4.89 -15.02 17.72
N LEU A 290 6.11 -15.34 17.30
CA LEU A 290 7.33 -14.61 17.72
C LEU A 290 7.26 -13.14 17.30
N GLY A 291 6.86 -12.86 16.06
CA GLY A 291 6.68 -11.50 15.57
C GLY A 291 5.60 -10.74 16.33
N ALA A 292 4.45 -11.37 16.61
CA ALA A 292 3.38 -10.79 17.41
C ALA A 292 3.83 -10.53 18.86
N GLY A 293 4.60 -11.42 19.44
CA GLY A 293 5.24 -11.24 20.75
C GLY A 293 6.21 -10.06 20.76
N TYR A 294 7.08 -9.96 19.76
CA TYR A 294 7.95 -8.82 19.61
C TYR A 294 7.17 -7.49 19.54
N GLN A 295 6.12 -7.43 18.72
CA GLN A 295 5.23 -6.27 18.61
C GLN A 295 4.50 -5.95 19.93
N ALA A 296 4.12 -6.96 20.70
CA ALA A 296 3.39 -6.75 21.97
C ALA A 296 4.28 -6.23 23.11
N PHE A 297 5.54 -6.67 23.17
CA PHE A 297 6.38 -6.43 24.34
C PHE A 297 7.56 -5.50 24.09
N PHE A 298 8.01 -5.34 22.84
CA PHE A 298 9.22 -4.58 22.50
C PHE A 298 8.95 -3.42 21.54
N ALA A 299 7.90 -3.46 20.72
CA ALA A 299 7.54 -2.34 19.86
C ALA A 299 6.78 -1.30 20.68
N GLY A 300 7.39 -0.11 20.88
CA GLY A 300 6.86 0.93 21.77
C GLY A 300 5.62 1.67 21.25
N ASP A 301 5.36 1.64 19.94
CA ASP A 301 4.30 2.44 19.34
C ASP A 301 2.96 1.70 19.36
N LEU A 302 1.99 2.27 20.11
CA LEU A 302 0.62 1.80 20.12
C LEU A 302 -0.28 2.78 19.36
N PRO A 303 -1.26 2.27 18.57
CA PRO A 303 -2.17 3.14 17.86
C PRO A 303 -3.09 3.89 18.83
N PRO A 304 -3.45 5.16 18.54
CA PRO A 304 -4.38 5.91 19.37
C PRO A 304 -5.80 5.30 19.37
N HIS A 305 -6.16 4.64 18.28
CA HIS A 305 -7.45 3.95 18.10
C HIS A 305 -7.18 2.54 17.57
N PRO A 306 -7.15 1.52 18.46
CA PRO A 306 -6.97 0.12 18.06
C PRO A 306 -8.16 -0.39 17.25
N SER A 307 -7.88 -1.24 16.25
CA SER A 307 -8.90 -1.79 15.35
C SER A 307 -9.13 -3.28 15.59
N ARG A 308 -10.22 -3.61 16.29
CA ARG A 308 -10.66 -5.00 16.46
C ARG A 308 -10.99 -5.68 15.13
N THR A 309 -11.51 -4.93 14.18
CA THR A 309 -11.78 -5.43 12.83
C THR A 309 -10.51 -5.95 12.17
N THR A 310 -9.41 -5.22 12.31
CA THR A 310 -8.09 -5.67 11.79
C THR A 310 -7.64 -6.96 12.45
N LEU A 311 -7.81 -7.11 13.78
CA LEU A 311 -7.46 -8.37 14.46
C LEU A 311 -8.27 -9.55 13.93
N VAL A 312 -9.61 -9.38 13.84
CA VAL A 312 -10.50 -10.44 13.33
C VAL A 312 -10.12 -10.80 11.89
N TYR A 313 -9.90 -9.80 11.05
CA TYR A 313 -9.49 -10.02 9.65
C TYR A 313 -8.16 -10.78 9.59
N PHE A 314 -7.18 -10.38 10.37
CA PHE A 314 -5.88 -11.06 10.45
C PHE A 314 -6.04 -12.54 10.84
N ILE A 315 -6.75 -12.83 11.93
CA ILE A 315 -6.95 -14.21 12.42
C ILE A 315 -7.74 -15.04 11.41
N VAL A 316 -8.76 -14.48 10.77
CA VAL A 316 -9.55 -15.19 9.73
C VAL A 316 -8.65 -15.58 8.56
N VAL A 317 -7.86 -14.66 8.01
CA VAL A 317 -6.97 -14.95 6.88
C VAL A 317 -5.90 -15.97 7.30
N LEU A 318 -5.32 -15.81 8.49
CA LEU A 318 -4.33 -16.71 9.04
C LEU A 318 -4.87 -18.15 9.17
N THR A 319 -6.06 -18.30 9.72
CA THR A 319 -6.71 -19.61 9.91
C THR A 319 -7.10 -20.23 8.56
N ALA A 320 -7.61 -19.42 7.64
CA ALA A 320 -8.00 -19.87 6.31
C ALA A 320 -6.80 -20.40 5.49
N LEU A 321 -5.67 -19.69 5.53
CA LEU A 321 -4.42 -20.14 4.90
C LEU A 321 -3.89 -21.42 5.57
N GLY A 322 -3.97 -21.49 6.91
CA GLY A 322 -3.62 -22.69 7.67
C GLY A 322 -4.45 -23.90 7.30
N ALA A 323 -5.75 -23.72 7.10
CA ALA A 323 -6.64 -24.78 6.65
C ALA A 323 -6.23 -25.35 5.28
N ILE A 324 -5.81 -24.50 4.34
CA ILE A 324 -5.27 -24.95 3.03
C ILE A 324 -4.02 -25.79 3.24
N MET A 325 -3.10 -25.34 4.09
CA MET A 325 -1.85 -26.06 4.37
C MET A 325 -2.12 -27.44 5.00
N TYR A 326 -3.12 -27.52 5.87
CA TYR A 326 -3.46 -28.75 6.59
C TYR A 326 -4.24 -29.75 5.73
N LEU A 327 -5.22 -29.29 4.95
CA LEU A 327 -6.15 -30.13 4.21
C LEU A 327 -5.57 -30.71 2.91
N LEU A 328 -4.55 -30.07 2.34
CA LEU A 328 -4.00 -30.50 1.05
C LEU A 328 -2.78 -31.43 1.22
N PRO A 329 -2.68 -32.47 0.37
CA PRO A 329 -1.50 -33.33 0.38
C PRO A 329 -0.26 -32.55 -0.08
N GLY A 330 0.85 -32.81 0.53
CA GLY A 330 2.16 -32.22 0.22
C GLY A 330 3.06 -32.31 1.44
N GLN A 331 4.35 -32.54 1.22
CA GLN A 331 5.33 -32.42 2.30
C GLN A 331 5.54 -30.92 2.56
N GLY A 332 5.34 -30.46 3.82
CA GLY A 332 5.89 -29.19 4.27
C GLY A 332 7.40 -29.20 4.13
N PHE A 333 8.06 -28.03 4.24
CA PHE A 333 9.52 -27.94 4.27
C PHE A 333 10.12 -28.53 5.56
N GLY A 334 9.56 -29.65 6.07
CA GLY A 334 10.06 -30.38 7.23
C GLY A 334 9.52 -31.82 7.24
N PRO A 335 10.26 -32.77 7.83
CA PRO A 335 9.76 -34.12 8.02
C PRO A 335 8.56 -34.08 8.97
N ARG A 336 7.46 -34.73 8.56
CA ARG A 336 6.39 -35.13 9.48
C ARG A 336 6.85 -36.31 10.30
#